data_f00b9a27680b4f68ea28c246871345a4
#
_entry.id   f00b9a27680b4f68ea28c246871345a4
#
_cell.length_a   1.000
_cell.length_b   1.000
_cell.length_c   1.000
_cell.angle_alpha   90.00
_cell.angle_beta   90.00
_cell.angle_gamma   90.00
#
_symmetry.space_group_name_H-M   'P 1'
#
loop_
_entity.id
_entity.type
_entity.pdbx_description
1 polymer ?
#
loop_
_entity_poly.entity_id
_entity_poly.type
_entity_poly.pdbx_seq_one_letter_code
_entity_poly.pdbx_strand_id
1 'polypeptide(L)'
;MKADGSGYEVLGWGQSPTIYKDRIYYIKNKVVTDVYGSSTEAVGIAKMDLNGNNKKNINKMPNDSSSYYRELTIVNGRIYYLDSKYNGKLISTNMSGKDKKFYDGIDSYWSVLKVAGNKIYYMDQECHIYYFDTKSKKKKQVCSIPNGDGNFAGVIGKNVYYYCYDKQATYCYNMSEKKARKLIDNNVTILTTKGKYMVVECFLSQKEFEKTGKTNEIAIMKKSGKGYKKLIRFYVS
;
A
#
# COMPACT_ATOMS: atom_id res chain seq x y z
N MET A 1 -16.25 8.29 9.53
CA MET A 1 -15.52 9.57 9.76
C MET A 1 -16.03 10.60 8.76
N LYS A 2 -16.38 11.78 9.20
CA LYS A 2 -16.75 12.93 8.36
C LYS A 2 -15.50 13.58 7.76
N ALA A 3 -15.68 14.47 6.77
CA ALA A 3 -14.56 15.15 6.11
C ALA A 3 -13.74 16.06 7.02
N ASP A 4 -14.31 16.50 8.15
CA ASP A 4 -13.65 17.28 9.21
C ASP A 4 -12.90 16.41 10.23
N GLY A 5 -12.90 15.10 10.07
CA GLY A 5 -12.27 14.13 10.97
C GLY A 5 -13.15 13.71 12.15
N SER A 6 -14.33 14.29 12.32
CA SER A 6 -15.24 13.91 13.40
C SER A 6 -15.98 12.61 13.11
N GLY A 7 -16.57 12.01 14.15
CA GLY A 7 -17.37 10.80 14.01
C GLY A 7 -16.60 9.61 13.45
N TYR A 8 -15.30 9.46 13.79
CA TYR A 8 -14.56 8.27 13.45
C TYR A 8 -15.03 7.08 14.28
N GLU A 9 -15.03 5.91 13.67
CA GLU A 9 -15.37 4.64 14.32
C GLU A 9 -14.31 3.61 13.97
N VAL A 10 -13.86 2.86 14.99
CA VAL A 10 -12.92 1.75 14.82
C VAL A 10 -13.70 0.51 14.37
N LEU A 11 -13.56 0.15 13.11
CA LEU A 11 -14.28 -1.00 12.52
C LEU A 11 -13.64 -2.34 12.89
N GLY A 12 -12.33 -2.38 13.18
CA GLY A 12 -11.61 -3.60 13.55
C GLY A 12 -10.10 -3.44 13.45
N TRP A 13 -9.40 -4.52 13.81
CA TRP A 13 -7.94 -4.63 13.75
C TRP A 13 -7.49 -5.39 12.51
N GLY A 14 -6.59 -4.80 11.75
CA GLY A 14 -6.05 -5.40 10.54
C GLY A 14 -5.21 -4.42 9.74
N GLN A 15 -4.64 -4.90 8.65
CA GLN A 15 -3.79 -4.12 7.76
C GLN A 15 -4.20 -4.28 6.30
N SER A 16 -3.69 -3.39 5.44
CA SER A 16 -3.94 -3.37 3.98
C SER A 16 -5.43 -3.43 3.61
N PRO A 17 -6.29 -2.55 4.16
CA PRO A 17 -7.70 -2.56 3.84
C PRO A 17 -7.92 -2.19 2.37
N THR A 18 -8.75 -2.96 1.70
CA THR A 18 -9.12 -2.75 0.29
C THR A 18 -10.64 -2.83 0.14
N ILE A 19 -11.23 -1.79 -0.41
CA ILE A 19 -12.67 -1.78 -0.72
C ILE A 19 -12.89 -2.42 -2.10
N TYR A 20 -13.74 -3.43 -2.14
CA TYR A 20 -14.17 -4.05 -3.38
C TYR A 20 -15.67 -4.33 -3.32
N LYS A 21 -16.43 -3.75 -4.27
CA LYS A 21 -17.88 -3.65 -4.19
C LYS A 21 -18.26 -3.05 -2.81
N ASP A 22 -19.26 -3.45 -2.15
CA ASP A 22 -19.73 -2.89 -0.89
C ASP A 22 -19.10 -3.57 0.35
N ARG A 23 -17.82 -3.97 0.26
CA ARG A 23 -17.11 -4.70 1.31
C ARG A 23 -15.70 -4.22 1.50
N ILE A 24 -15.23 -4.24 2.75
CA ILE A 24 -13.83 -4.06 3.12
C ILE A 24 -13.20 -5.44 3.24
N TYR A 25 -12.12 -5.68 2.50
CA TYR A 25 -11.25 -6.84 2.61
C TYR A 25 -9.95 -6.39 3.29
N TYR A 26 -9.44 -7.19 4.20
CA TYR A 26 -8.26 -6.82 4.97
C TYR A 26 -7.50 -8.05 5.47
N ILE A 27 -6.24 -7.88 5.78
CA ILE A 27 -5.46 -8.88 6.49
C ILE A 27 -5.81 -8.73 7.97
N LYS A 28 -6.43 -9.76 8.53
CA LYS A 28 -6.83 -9.79 9.94
C LYS A 28 -5.63 -10.07 10.81
N ASN A 29 -5.44 -9.27 11.85
CA ASN A 29 -4.41 -9.44 12.86
C ASN A 29 -5.01 -9.92 14.20
N LYS A 30 -4.18 -10.57 15.01
CA LYS A 30 -4.40 -10.81 16.45
C LYS A 30 -3.27 -10.15 17.23
N VAL A 31 -3.53 -9.74 18.45
CA VAL A 31 -2.50 -9.33 19.39
C VAL A 31 -1.92 -10.60 20.00
N VAL A 32 -0.60 -10.69 20.05
CA VAL A 32 0.17 -11.74 20.73
C VAL A 32 1.01 -11.05 21.78
N THR A 33 0.89 -11.49 23.01
CA THR A 33 1.68 -10.98 24.14
C THR A 33 2.62 -12.08 24.61
N ASP A 34 3.90 -11.79 24.68
CA ASP A 34 4.94 -12.66 25.21
C ASP A 34 5.78 -11.93 26.25
N VAL A 35 6.90 -12.51 26.66
CA VAL A 35 7.82 -11.95 27.67
C VAL A 35 8.54 -10.67 27.20
N TYR A 36 8.53 -10.38 25.92
CA TYR A 36 9.14 -9.19 25.30
C TYR A 36 8.13 -8.07 25.04
N GLY A 37 6.83 -8.32 25.29
CA GLY A 37 5.75 -7.34 25.09
C GLY A 37 4.63 -7.82 24.18
N SER A 38 3.85 -6.86 23.66
CA SER A 38 2.74 -7.16 22.77
C SER A 38 3.11 -6.84 21.32
N SER A 39 2.85 -7.80 20.43
CA SER A 39 3.01 -7.65 18.98
C SER A 39 1.72 -8.01 18.25
N THR A 40 1.64 -7.72 16.95
CA THR A 40 0.50 -8.11 16.13
C THR A 40 0.94 -9.11 15.07
N GLU A 41 0.20 -10.21 14.97
CA GLU A 41 0.41 -11.23 13.94
C GLU A 41 -0.77 -11.31 12.99
N ALA A 42 -0.49 -11.44 11.70
CA ALA A 42 -1.52 -11.72 10.71
C ALA A 42 -2.05 -13.15 10.90
N VAL A 43 -3.37 -13.32 10.91
CA VAL A 43 -4.03 -14.64 11.09
C VAL A 43 -4.85 -15.08 9.88
N GLY A 44 -4.91 -14.29 8.84
CA GLY A 44 -5.61 -14.62 7.61
C GLY A 44 -6.19 -13.41 6.90
N ILE A 45 -6.98 -13.67 5.89
CA ILE A 45 -7.74 -12.65 5.16
C ILE A 45 -9.18 -12.71 5.61
N ALA A 46 -9.76 -11.54 5.89
CA ALA A 46 -11.15 -11.40 6.28
C ALA A 46 -11.85 -10.31 5.44
N LYS A 47 -13.16 -10.28 5.53
CA LYS A 47 -13.99 -9.21 4.98
C LYS A 47 -15.06 -8.79 5.96
N MET A 48 -15.56 -7.55 5.80
CA MET A 48 -16.67 -6.98 6.55
C MET A 48 -17.45 -6.00 5.65
N ASP A 49 -18.61 -5.59 6.11
CA ASP A 49 -19.36 -4.50 5.48
C ASP A 49 -18.66 -3.15 5.70
N LEU A 50 -19.05 -2.11 4.95
CA LEU A 50 -18.47 -0.77 5.08
C LEU A 50 -18.69 -0.14 6.46
N ASN A 51 -19.67 -0.60 7.22
CA ASN A 51 -19.96 -0.19 8.60
C ASN A 51 -19.31 -1.10 9.67
N GLY A 52 -18.41 -2.02 9.27
CA GLY A 52 -17.72 -2.91 10.20
C GLY A 52 -18.48 -4.17 10.62
N ASN A 53 -19.72 -4.34 10.19
CA ASN A 53 -20.55 -5.51 10.50
C ASN A 53 -20.25 -6.71 9.58
N ASN A 54 -20.89 -7.86 9.86
CA ASN A 54 -20.84 -9.07 9.04
C ASN A 54 -19.39 -9.54 8.76
N LYS A 55 -18.53 -9.49 9.78
CA LYS A 55 -17.14 -9.94 9.71
C LYS A 55 -17.06 -11.43 9.39
N LYS A 56 -16.33 -11.77 8.32
CA LYS A 56 -16.20 -13.16 7.87
C LYS A 56 -14.76 -13.44 7.44
N ASN A 57 -14.18 -14.53 7.97
CA ASN A 57 -12.89 -15.02 7.49
C ASN A 57 -13.04 -15.60 6.08
N ILE A 58 -12.08 -15.29 5.22
CA ILE A 58 -11.98 -15.82 3.85
C ILE A 58 -11.04 -17.02 3.85
N ASN A 59 -9.86 -16.86 4.46
CA ASN A 59 -8.93 -17.95 4.70
C ASN A 59 -8.31 -17.78 6.09
N LYS A 60 -7.63 -18.84 6.56
CA LYS A 60 -6.78 -18.79 7.74
C LYS A 60 -5.33 -18.95 7.29
N MET A 61 -4.42 -18.28 7.98
CA MET A 61 -3.01 -18.61 7.86
C MET A 61 -2.74 -19.97 8.49
N PRO A 62 -1.76 -20.71 7.93
CA PRO A 62 -1.17 -21.82 8.67
C PRO A 62 -0.65 -21.31 10.03
N ASN A 63 -0.80 -22.11 11.08
CA ASN A 63 -0.34 -21.77 12.43
C ASN A 63 1.20 -21.83 12.57
N ASP A 64 1.96 -21.63 11.49
CA ASP A 64 3.40 -21.52 11.57
C ASP A 64 3.78 -20.04 11.72
N SER A 65 4.54 -19.73 12.75
CA SER A 65 5.00 -18.38 13.11
C SER A 65 5.88 -17.69 12.04
N SER A 66 6.14 -18.35 10.92
CA SER A 66 7.00 -17.85 9.83
C SER A 66 6.24 -17.17 8.70
N SER A 67 4.90 -17.21 8.69
CA SER A 67 4.10 -16.68 7.61
C SER A 67 3.47 -15.34 7.97
N TYR A 68 3.85 -14.29 7.25
CA TYR A 68 3.19 -12.98 7.33
C TYR A 68 2.54 -12.66 6.00
N TYR A 69 1.22 -12.44 6.01
CA TYR A 69 0.57 -11.82 4.88
C TYR A 69 0.83 -10.32 4.89
N ARG A 70 1.23 -9.81 3.76
CA ARG A 70 1.44 -8.38 3.55
C ARG A 70 0.68 -7.93 2.32
N GLU A 71 0.33 -6.65 2.30
CA GLU A 71 -0.20 -5.99 1.13
C GLU A 71 -1.30 -6.79 0.42
N LEU A 72 -2.53 -6.39 0.65
CA LEU A 72 -3.69 -7.00 0.02
C LEU A 72 -4.27 -6.07 -1.03
N THR A 73 -4.60 -6.61 -2.19
CA THR A 73 -5.34 -5.89 -3.22
C THR A 73 -6.28 -6.81 -3.98
N ILE A 74 -7.27 -6.24 -4.67
CA ILE A 74 -8.24 -7.01 -5.45
C ILE A 74 -8.26 -6.50 -6.89
N VAL A 75 -8.07 -7.42 -7.83
CA VAL A 75 -8.12 -7.14 -9.26
C VAL A 75 -8.95 -8.22 -9.94
N ASN A 76 -9.93 -7.80 -10.77
CA ASN A 76 -10.79 -8.69 -11.54
C ASN A 76 -11.44 -9.80 -10.69
N GLY A 77 -11.89 -9.50 -9.47
CA GLY A 77 -12.54 -10.47 -8.58
C GLY A 77 -11.60 -11.56 -8.03
N ARG A 78 -10.30 -11.30 -7.99
CA ARG A 78 -9.32 -12.12 -7.28
C ARG A 78 -8.58 -11.30 -6.24
N ILE A 79 -8.32 -11.91 -5.09
CA ILE A 79 -7.52 -11.33 -4.01
C ILE A 79 -6.07 -11.65 -4.31
N TYR A 80 -5.21 -10.64 -4.28
CA TYR A 80 -3.76 -10.75 -4.41
C TYR A 80 -3.12 -10.25 -3.12
N TYR A 81 -2.08 -10.93 -2.65
CA TYR A 81 -1.33 -10.57 -1.44
C TYR A 81 0.10 -11.11 -1.51
N LEU A 82 0.97 -10.56 -0.68
CA LEU A 82 2.33 -11.04 -0.48
C LEU A 82 2.38 -11.97 0.73
N ASP A 83 3.14 -13.04 0.64
CA ASP A 83 3.30 -14.00 1.72
C ASP A 83 4.79 -14.21 2.00
N SER A 84 5.25 -13.83 3.18
CA SER A 84 6.66 -13.89 3.59
C SER A 84 7.21 -15.32 3.66
N LYS A 85 6.38 -16.32 3.91
CA LYS A 85 6.77 -17.76 3.88
C LYS A 85 7.38 -18.15 2.54
N TYR A 86 7.00 -17.46 1.48
CA TYR A 86 7.49 -17.69 0.13
C TYR A 86 8.36 -16.52 -0.35
N ASN A 87 9.18 -15.93 0.53
CA ASN A 87 10.06 -14.80 0.24
C ASN A 87 9.31 -13.57 -0.34
N GLY A 88 8.10 -13.31 0.16
CA GLY A 88 7.29 -12.21 -0.34
C GLY A 88 6.68 -12.44 -1.73
N LYS A 89 6.53 -13.70 -2.17
CA LYS A 89 5.89 -14.01 -3.45
C LYS A 89 4.48 -13.47 -3.54
N LEU A 90 4.12 -13.00 -4.72
CA LEU A 90 2.74 -12.65 -5.02
C LEU A 90 1.89 -13.92 -5.15
N ILE A 91 0.84 -13.96 -4.36
CA ILE A 91 -0.13 -15.05 -4.35
C ILE A 91 -1.50 -14.51 -4.70
N SER A 92 -2.34 -15.29 -5.35
CA SER A 92 -3.75 -14.95 -5.49
C SER A 92 -4.66 -16.08 -5.11
N THR A 93 -5.86 -15.71 -4.66
CA THR A 93 -6.99 -16.61 -4.45
C THR A 93 -8.25 -16.03 -5.10
N ASN A 94 -9.28 -16.87 -5.27
CA ASN A 94 -10.60 -16.32 -5.56
C ASN A 94 -11.19 -15.61 -4.33
N MET A 95 -12.37 -15.00 -4.46
CA MET A 95 -13.01 -14.23 -3.39
C MET A 95 -13.50 -15.06 -2.20
N SER A 96 -13.44 -16.41 -2.28
CA SER A 96 -13.69 -17.34 -1.18
C SER A 96 -12.41 -17.88 -0.53
N GLY A 97 -11.23 -17.41 -0.93
CA GLY A 97 -9.94 -17.85 -0.41
C GLY A 97 -9.42 -19.17 -0.98
N LYS A 98 -10.14 -19.73 -1.97
CA LYS A 98 -9.79 -20.95 -2.68
C LYS A 98 -9.02 -20.65 -3.97
N ASP A 99 -8.66 -21.70 -4.75
CA ASP A 99 -7.95 -21.57 -6.04
C ASP A 99 -6.68 -20.72 -5.91
N LYS A 100 -5.81 -21.13 -4.95
CA LYS A 100 -4.54 -20.46 -4.67
C LYS A 100 -3.58 -20.62 -5.86
N LYS A 101 -3.02 -19.49 -6.33
CA LYS A 101 -2.03 -19.44 -7.40
C LYS A 101 -0.81 -18.66 -6.96
N PHE A 102 0.36 -19.14 -7.34
CA PHE A 102 1.66 -18.53 -7.06
C PHE A 102 2.21 -17.91 -8.34
N TYR A 103 2.86 -16.76 -8.23
CA TYR A 103 3.47 -16.07 -9.35
C TYR A 103 4.97 -15.92 -9.09
N ASP A 104 5.77 -16.62 -9.88
CA ASP A 104 7.22 -16.63 -9.76
C ASP A 104 7.85 -15.33 -10.27
N GLY A 105 9.04 -15.02 -9.75
CA GLY A 105 9.79 -13.82 -10.09
C GLY A 105 9.11 -12.51 -9.66
N ILE A 106 8.20 -12.58 -8.71
CA ILE A 106 7.59 -11.44 -8.06
C ILE A 106 7.88 -11.58 -6.58
N ASP A 107 9.10 -11.17 -6.21
CA ASP A 107 9.59 -11.18 -4.85
C ASP A 107 9.64 -9.73 -4.37
N SER A 108 8.75 -9.38 -3.46
CA SER A 108 8.61 -8.02 -2.98
C SER A 108 8.45 -8.01 -1.47
N TYR A 109 9.59 -8.12 -0.79
CA TYR A 109 9.59 -8.25 0.68
C TYR A 109 9.14 -6.96 1.38
N TRP A 110 9.47 -5.80 0.82
CA TRP A 110 9.23 -4.48 1.45
C TRP A 110 8.27 -3.58 0.66
N SER A 111 7.76 -4.04 -0.47
CA SER A 111 6.98 -3.19 -1.36
C SER A 111 5.49 -3.18 -1.04
N VAL A 112 4.89 -2.05 -1.27
CA VAL A 112 3.42 -1.89 -1.31
C VAL A 112 2.89 -2.32 -2.68
N LEU A 113 1.70 -2.95 -2.71
CA LEU A 113 0.99 -3.26 -3.94
C LEU A 113 0.05 -2.10 -4.31
N LYS A 114 0.21 -1.56 -5.49
CA LYS A 114 -0.68 -0.53 -6.04
C LYS A 114 -1.31 -1.02 -7.34
N VAL A 115 -2.56 -0.66 -7.59
CA VAL A 115 -3.33 -1.15 -8.74
C VAL A 115 -3.69 -0.01 -9.68
N ALA A 116 -3.50 -0.26 -10.98
CA ALA A 116 -4.07 0.56 -12.04
C ALA A 116 -4.60 -0.36 -13.16
N GLY A 117 -5.91 -0.39 -13.34
CA GLY A 117 -6.59 -1.30 -14.26
C GLY A 117 -6.34 -2.78 -13.90
N ASN A 118 -5.79 -3.53 -14.85
CA ASN A 118 -5.46 -4.96 -14.65
C ASN A 118 -4.02 -5.19 -14.13
N LYS A 119 -3.30 -4.13 -13.78
CA LYS A 119 -1.89 -4.20 -13.42
C LYS A 119 -1.70 -3.98 -11.94
N ILE A 120 -0.89 -4.83 -11.32
CA ILE A 120 -0.42 -4.70 -9.95
C ILE A 120 1.02 -4.21 -10.02
N TYR A 121 1.26 -3.01 -9.50
CA TYR A 121 2.57 -2.38 -9.44
C TYR A 121 3.22 -2.68 -8.10
N TYR A 122 4.52 -2.93 -8.12
CA TYR A 122 5.36 -3.21 -6.95
C TYR A 122 6.81 -2.81 -7.23
N MET A 123 7.62 -2.79 -6.20
CA MET A 123 9.05 -2.50 -6.28
C MET A 123 9.83 -3.70 -5.73
N ASP A 124 10.96 -4.05 -6.33
CA ASP A 124 11.87 -5.05 -5.81
C ASP A 124 12.88 -4.46 -4.81
N GLN A 125 13.80 -5.28 -4.32
CA GLN A 125 14.83 -4.88 -3.34
C GLN A 125 15.89 -3.94 -3.94
N GLU A 126 16.04 -3.92 -5.26
CA GLU A 126 16.96 -3.06 -5.99
C GLU A 126 16.30 -1.74 -6.43
N CYS A 127 15.11 -1.45 -5.88
CA CYS A 127 14.31 -0.27 -6.20
C CYS A 127 13.91 -0.16 -7.68
N HIS A 128 13.78 -1.29 -8.38
CA HIS A 128 13.15 -1.34 -9.67
C HIS A 128 11.64 -1.46 -9.52
N ILE A 129 10.89 -0.63 -10.23
CA ILE A 129 9.43 -0.65 -10.21
C ILE A 129 8.91 -1.45 -11.39
N TYR A 130 8.10 -2.44 -11.10
CA TYR A 130 7.47 -3.34 -12.07
C TYR A 130 5.96 -3.23 -12.04
N TYR A 131 5.33 -3.76 -13.07
CA TYR A 131 3.96 -4.23 -12.96
C TYR A 131 3.85 -5.71 -13.34
N PHE A 132 2.90 -6.38 -12.70
CA PHE A 132 2.38 -7.68 -13.08
C PHE A 132 1.00 -7.48 -13.73
N ASP A 133 0.83 -7.90 -14.97
CA ASP A 133 -0.46 -7.85 -15.66
C ASP A 133 -1.27 -9.10 -15.34
N THR A 134 -2.39 -8.91 -14.65
CA THR A 134 -3.22 -10.01 -14.14
C THR A 134 -3.95 -10.79 -15.22
N LYS A 135 -4.05 -10.28 -16.46
CA LYS A 135 -4.63 -10.96 -17.62
C LYS A 135 -3.60 -11.79 -18.35
N SER A 136 -2.52 -11.16 -18.80
CA SER A 136 -1.47 -11.83 -19.58
C SER A 136 -0.50 -12.65 -18.72
N LYS A 137 -0.53 -12.46 -17.38
CA LYS A 137 0.40 -13.08 -16.41
C LYS A 137 1.87 -12.72 -16.66
N LYS A 138 2.12 -11.61 -17.31
CA LYS A 138 3.47 -11.12 -17.62
C LYS A 138 3.89 -10.02 -16.65
N LYS A 139 5.17 -10.05 -16.29
CA LYS A 139 5.88 -9.02 -15.54
C LYS A 139 6.60 -8.10 -16.53
N LYS A 140 6.63 -6.79 -16.22
CA LYS A 140 7.40 -5.81 -16.99
C LYS A 140 7.95 -4.74 -16.05
N GLN A 141 9.23 -4.41 -16.21
CA GLN A 141 9.85 -3.27 -15.54
C GLN A 141 9.33 -1.97 -16.15
N VAL A 142 9.09 -1.00 -15.30
CA VAL A 142 8.58 0.34 -15.64
C VAL A 142 9.69 1.37 -15.59
N CYS A 143 10.36 1.44 -14.46
CA CYS A 143 11.49 2.34 -14.20
C CYS A 143 12.28 1.83 -13.00
N SER A 144 13.40 2.48 -12.72
CA SER A 144 14.20 2.30 -11.50
C SER A 144 14.26 3.62 -10.75
N ILE A 145 14.32 3.55 -9.42
CA ILE A 145 14.66 4.72 -8.61
C ILE A 145 16.17 4.94 -8.74
N PRO A 146 16.62 6.17 -9.01
CA PRO A 146 18.06 6.46 -9.11
C PRO A 146 18.83 6.00 -7.87
N ASN A 147 20.02 5.45 -8.10
CA ASN A 147 20.95 4.92 -7.07
C ASN A 147 20.38 3.76 -6.24
N GLY A 148 19.24 3.18 -6.63
CA GLY A 148 18.64 2.06 -5.89
C GLY A 148 18.19 2.41 -4.48
N ASP A 149 17.87 3.68 -4.21
CA ASP A 149 17.54 4.14 -2.86
C ASP A 149 16.28 5.00 -2.84
N GLY A 150 15.19 4.39 -2.40
CA GLY A 150 13.90 5.07 -2.35
C GLY A 150 12.69 4.19 -2.05
N ASN A 151 11.51 4.80 -2.11
CA ASN A 151 10.23 4.16 -1.85
C ASN A 151 9.25 4.32 -3.00
N PHE A 152 8.49 3.27 -3.29
CA PHE A 152 7.38 3.32 -4.23
C PHE A 152 6.17 4.00 -3.59
N ALA A 153 5.78 5.16 -4.08
CA ALA A 153 4.69 5.98 -3.53
C ALA A 153 3.31 5.63 -4.13
N GLY A 154 3.26 5.17 -5.37
CA GLY A 154 1.99 4.79 -5.99
C GLY A 154 1.94 4.93 -7.51
N VAL A 155 0.74 4.69 -8.07
CA VAL A 155 0.47 4.79 -9.50
C VAL A 155 -0.88 5.48 -9.76
N ILE A 156 -0.92 6.37 -10.75
CA ILE A 156 -2.16 7.03 -11.20
C ILE A 156 -2.14 7.10 -12.74
N GLY A 157 -2.99 6.33 -13.38
CA GLY A 157 -3.05 6.25 -14.84
C GLY A 157 -1.71 5.84 -15.44
N LYS A 158 -1.08 6.74 -16.20
CA LYS A 158 0.24 6.52 -16.83
C LYS A 158 1.43 7.01 -15.99
N ASN A 159 1.20 7.45 -14.77
CA ASN A 159 2.24 8.03 -13.93
C ASN A 159 2.53 7.12 -12.74
N VAL A 160 3.82 6.84 -12.52
CA VAL A 160 4.38 6.16 -11.36
C VAL A 160 5.00 7.22 -10.47
N TYR A 161 4.77 7.11 -9.17
CA TYR A 161 5.29 8.03 -8.17
C TYR A 161 6.22 7.28 -7.25
N TYR A 162 7.38 7.87 -6.95
CA TYR A 162 8.37 7.31 -6.04
C TYR A 162 9.12 8.41 -5.30
N TYR A 163 9.56 8.12 -4.10
CA TYR A 163 10.47 8.96 -3.34
C TYR A 163 11.90 8.49 -3.58
N CYS A 164 12.82 9.43 -3.75
CA CYS A 164 14.26 9.18 -3.87
C CYS A 164 14.95 9.79 -2.66
N TYR A 165 15.63 8.95 -1.86
CA TYR A 165 16.27 9.40 -0.62
C TYR A 165 17.43 10.35 -0.89
N ASP A 166 18.29 10.09 -1.87
CA ASP A 166 19.38 10.99 -2.28
C ASP A 166 18.93 12.40 -2.60
N LYS A 167 17.76 12.54 -3.22
CA LYS A 167 17.19 13.82 -3.66
C LYS A 167 16.21 14.40 -2.65
N GLN A 168 15.89 13.65 -1.61
CA GLN A 168 14.88 13.99 -0.59
C GLN A 168 13.58 14.55 -1.19
N ALA A 169 13.14 13.93 -2.26
CA ALA A 169 11.98 14.38 -3.02
C ALA A 169 11.17 13.24 -3.63
N THR A 170 9.87 13.45 -3.76
CA THR A 170 9.00 12.57 -4.53
C THR A 170 8.97 12.99 -6.00
N TYR A 171 9.09 12.01 -6.86
CA TYR A 171 9.08 12.16 -8.31
C TYR A 171 7.84 11.55 -8.93
N CYS A 172 7.47 12.07 -10.07
CA CYS A 172 6.44 11.54 -10.97
C CYS A 172 7.11 11.09 -12.28
N TYR A 173 7.13 9.79 -12.54
CA TYR A 173 7.60 9.20 -13.79
C TYR A 173 6.43 8.96 -14.73
N ASN A 174 6.47 9.59 -15.91
CA ASN A 174 5.48 9.36 -16.97
C ASN A 174 5.91 8.16 -17.83
N MET A 175 5.15 7.08 -17.80
CA MET A 175 5.46 5.83 -18.52
C MET A 175 5.42 5.98 -20.05
N SER A 176 4.66 6.93 -20.58
CA SER A 176 4.58 7.17 -22.04
C SER A 176 5.77 7.98 -22.55
N GLU A 177 6.19 8.99 -21.80
CA GLU A 177 7.31 9.87 -22.13
C GLU A 177 8.65 9.32 -21.69
N LYS A 178 8.63 8.29 -20.78
CA LYS A 178 9.80 7.72 -20.12
C LYS A 178 10.66 8.78 -19.42
N LYS A 179 10.02 9.78 -18.81
CA LYS A 179 10.67 10.89 -18.12
C LYS A 179 10.13 11.04 -16.71
N ALA A 180 11.04 11.32 -15.78
CA ALA A 180 10.70 11.69 -14.40
C ALA A 180 10.78 13.22 -14.22
N ARG A 181 9.88 13.76 -13.40
CA ARG A 181 9.96 15.15 -12.92
C ARG A 181 9.75 15.18 -11.42
N LYS A 182 10.42 16.11 -10.75
CA LYS A 182 10.19 16.34 -9.32
C LYS A 182 8.74 16.79 -9.09
N LEU A 183 8.09 16.21 -8.11
CA LEU A 183 6.72 16.52 -7.72
C LEU A 183 6.69 17.44 -6.51
N ILE A 184 7.37 17.05 -5.43
CA ILE A 184 7.41 17.77 -4.15
C ILE A 184 8.65 17.34 -3.35
N ASP A 185 9.18 18.26 -2.52
CA ASP A 185 10.32 18.03 -1.61
C ASP A 185 9.86 17.36 -0.30
N ASN A 186 9.14 16.26 -0.40
CA ASN A 186 8.68 15.47 0.74
C ASN A 186 8.52 14.00 0.33
N ASN A 187 8.64 13.11 1.30
CA ASN A 187 8.30 11.69 1.14
C ASN A 187 6.78 11.53 1.27
N VAL A 188 6.12 11.16 0.18
CA VAL A 188 4.66 10.98 0.18
C VAL A 188 4.26 9.62 -0.35
N THR A 189 3.21 9.05 0.24
CA THR A 189 2.49 7.87 -0.26
C THR A 189 1.12 8.31 -0.76
N ILE A 190 0.72 7.84 -1.94
CA ILE A 190 -0.58 8.16 -2.51
C ILE A 190 -1.63 7.24 -1.91
N LEU A 191 -2.61 7.83 -1.23
CA LEU A 191 -3.73 7.11 -0.61
C LEU A 191 -4.90 6.94 -1.57
N THR A 192 -5.33 8.03 -2.21
CA THR A 192 -6.45 8.01 -3.16
C THR A 192 -6.42 9.22 -4.10
N THR A 193 -7.26 9.19 -5.13
CA THR A 193 -7.34 10.28 -6.10
C THR A 193 -8.78 10.57 -6.53
N LYS A 194 -9.08 11.86 -6.79
CA LYS A 194 -10.35 12.29 -7.39
C LYS A 194 -10.11 13.46 -8.34
N GLY A 195 -10.49 13.30 -9.60
CA GLY A 195 -10.26 14.32 -10.63
C GLY A 195 -8.78 14.72 -10.74
N LYS A 196 -8.49 16.02 -10.62
CA LYS A 196 -7.12 16.57 -10.65
C LYS A 196 -6.38 16.51 -9.32
N TYR A 197 -7.03 16.06 -8.24
CA TYR A 197 -6.48 16.01 -6.89
C TYR A 197 -6.06 14.59 -6.49
N MET A 198 -5.14 14.52 -5.54
CA MET A 198 -4.76 13.31 -4.82
C MET A 198 -4.67 13.61 -3.32
N VAL A 199 -5.02 12.62 -2.51
CA VAL A 199 -4.79 12.60 -1.07
C VAL A 199 -3.53 11.80 -0.84
N VAL A 200 -2.63 12.36 -0.08
CA VAL A 200 -1.34 11.76 0.23
C VAL A 200 -1.11 11.69 1.72
N GLU A 201 -0.42 10.66 2.16
CA GLU A 201 0.26 10.62 3.44
C GLU A 201 1.67 11.13 3.23
N CYS A 202 2.08 12.08 4.04
CA CYS A 202 3.40 12.68 4.01
C CYS A 202 4.15 12.34 5.29
N PHE A 203 5.36 11.84 5.17
CA PHE A 203 6.26 11.61 6.28
C PHE A 203 6.94 12.94 6.65
N LEU A 204 6.80 13.33 7.90
CA LEU A 204 7.35 14.59 8.40
C LEU A 204 8.86 14.48 8.63
N SER A 205 9.58 15.57 8.42
CA SER A 205 11.00 15.65 8.73
C SER A 205 11.24 15.57 10.25
N GLN A 206 12.46 15.22 10.65
CA GLN A 206 12.87 15.21 12.05
C GLN A 206 12.58 16.56 12.73
N LYS A 207 12.85 17.67 12.05
CA LYS A 207 12.57 19.03 12.53
C LYS A 207 11.07 19.26 12.81
N GLU A 208 10.20 18.78 11.94
CA GLU A 208 8.75 18.89 12.15
C GLU A 208 8.26 17.94 13.26
N PHE A 209 8.86 16.76 13.40
CA PHE A 209 8.60 15.84 14.50
C PHE A 209 8.94 16.48 15.86
N GLU A 210 10.14 17.04 16.00
CA GLU A 210 10.59 17.74 17.23
C GLU A 210 9.64 18.87 17.63
N LYS A 211 9.11 19.60 16.62
CA LYS A 211 8.18 20.71 16.85
C LYS A 211 6.77 20.26 17.23
N THR A 212 6.28 19.14 16.69
CA THR A 212 4.86 18.78 16.76
C THR A 212 4.57 17.49 17.50
N GLY A 213 5.58 16.64 17.74
CA GLY A 213 5.43 15.27 18.24
C GLY A 213 4.66 14.37 17.28
N LYS A 214 4.58 14.72 15.98
CA LYS A 214 3.85 13.95 14.96
C LYS A 214 4.81 13.47 13.89
N THR A 215 4.61 12.23 13.41
CA THR A 215 5.46 11.61 12.40
C THR A 215 4.91 11.76 10.98
N ASN A 216 3.60 11.88 10.86
CA ASN A 216 2.92 11.86 9.57
C ASN A 216 1.84 12.94 9.47
N GLU A 217 1.50 13.32 8.24
CA GLU A 217 0.33 14.14 7.97
C GLU A 217 -0.43 13.64 6.72
N ILE A 218 -1.74 13.79 6.74
CA ILE A 218 -2.56 13.64 5.54
C ILE A 218 -2.72 15.00 4.89
N ALA A 219 -2.50 15.05 3.60
CA ALA A 219 -2.66 16.26 2.81
C ALA A 219 -3.39 16.00 1.49
N ILE A 220 -3.95 17.05 0.93
CA ILE A 220 -4.49 17.06 -0.43
C ILE A 220 -3.62 17.94 -1.32
N MET A 221 -3.35 17.50 -2.53
CA MET A 221 -2.61 18.28 -3.54
C MET A 221 -3.09 17.96 -4.95
N LYS A 222 -2.74 18.81 -5.91
CA LYS A 222 -2.96 18.49 -7.32
C LYS A 222 -1.96 17.42 -7.80
N LYS A 223 -2.35 16.60 -8.76
CA LYS A 223 -1.47 15.60 -9.42
C LYS A 223 -0.22 16.24 -10.06
N SER A 224 -0.23 17.56 -10.25
CA SER A 224 0.92 18.35 -10.71
C SER A 224 1.95 18.64 -9.61
N GLY A 225 1.67 18.34 -8.36
CA GLY A 225 2.50 18.69 -7.20
C GLY A 225 2.13 20.04 -6.55
N LYS A 226 1.28 20.84 -7.18
CA LYS A 226 0.89 22.15 -6.68
C LYS A 226 -0.29 22.11 -5.71
N GLY A 227 -0.45 23.18 -4.93
CA GLY A 227 -1.62 23.37 -4.06
C GLY A 227 -1.67 22.37 -2.91
N TYR A 228 -0.53 22.07 -2.31
CA TYR A 228 -0.43 21.25 -1.12
C TYR A 228 -1.19 21.89 0.04
N LYS A 229 -2.14 21.16 0.62
CA LYS A 229 -2.93 21.60 1.76
C LYS A 229 -3.00 20.48 2.79
N LYS A 230 -2.41 20.71 3.95
CA LYS A 230 -2.50 19.82 5.11
C LYS A 230 -3.93 19.70 5.59
N LEU A 231 -4.35 18.48 5.91
CA LEU A 231 -5.65 18.16 6.50
C LEU A 231 -5.52 17.80 7.98
N ILE A 232 -4.65 16.84 8.32
CA ILE A 232 -4.44 16.36 9.69
C ILE A 232 -3.00 15.90 9.88
N ARG A 233 -2.46 16.03 11.10
CA ARG A 233 -1.20 15.41 11.55
C ARG A 233 -1.47 14.37 12.62
N PHE A 234 -0.70 13.30 12.62
CA PHE A 234 -0.85 12.20 13.56
C PHE A 234 0.50 11.52 13.83
N TYR A 235 0.54 10.73 14.90
CA TYR A 235 1.68 9.90 15.25
C TYR A 235 1.42 8.47 14.78
N VAL A 236 2.42 7.87 14.14
CA VAL A 236 2.44 6.44 13.83
C VAL A 236 3.51 5.82 14.73
N SER A 237 3.07 4.96 15.64
CA SER A 237 3.93 4.16 16.53
C SER A 237 4.53 2.98 15.78
#